data_080292c5198b486a0bf4fd6112b6d168
#
_entry.id   080292c5198b486a0bf4fd6112b6d168
#
_cell.length_a   1.000
_cell.length_b   1.000
_cell.length_c   1.000
_cell.angle_alpha   90.00
_cell.angle_beta   90.00
_cell.angle_gamma   90.00
#
_symmetry.space_group_name_H-M   'P 1'
#
loop_
_entity.id
_entity.type
_entity.pdbx_description
1 polymer ?
#
loop_
_entity_poly.entity_id
_entity_poly.type
_entity_poly.pdbx_seq_one_letter_code
_entity_poly.pdbx_strand_id
1 'polypeptide(L)'
;MERRFFESQKGDRAAKTGYFGASRRPRALRFGLPEVLANHMGSPTMYTAHTVQQRGLTLELDDPPSPCDIAPEDHSKDGTGIGQVWQAATDLLCDWLESHAQWVKEQGRSLELGAGVGVPGMLVAKMGAEVTITDYHPRVVSRLRANVALNGLDPLASVALLDWGEPTSDFQRYRLVFGADLAFAQRCAAQCAARVRELCDGIFLYAHQERHAIFMGPDGQVQREATDSGLDSLLEAASPLECRQLCERDLPEGERVVLLALGAPAALAALPSTSTA
;
A
#
# COMPACT_ATOMS: atom_id res chain seq x y z
N MET A 1 -30.53 -33.09 -40.93
CA MET A 1 -29.71 -32.88 -42.15
C MET A 1 -28.34 -32.55 -41.70
N GLU A 2 -27.56 -33.61 -41.75
CA GLU A 2 -26.25 -33.86 -42.38
C GLU A 2 -25.08 -33.07 -41.72
N ARG A 3 -24.25 -33.72 -40.86
CA ARG A 3 -23.14 -34.69 -41.04
C ARG A 3 -22.09 -34.28 -42.05
N ARG A 4 -20.80 -34.15 -41.58
CA ARG A 4 -19.55 -34.81 -41.99
C ARG A 4 -18.40 -34.21 -41.17
N PHE A 5 -17.67 -34.87 -40.27
CA PHE A 5 -16.66 -35.95 -40.40
C PHE A 5 -15.50 -35.61 -41.34
N PHE A 6 -14.29 -35.47 -40.78
CA PHE A 6 -13.07 -36.05 -41.35
C PHE A 6 -12.08 -36.44 -40.23
N GLU A 7 -11.68 -37.69 -40.25
CA GLU A 7 -10.71 -38.39 -39.40
C GLU A 7 -9.30 -38.38 -39.99
N SER A 8 -8.32 -38.73 -39.11
CA SER A 8 -7.12 -39.58 -39.30
C SER A 8 -5.89 -38.91 -39.95
N GLN A 9 -4.70 -39.03 -39.34
CA GLN A 9 -3.92 -40.28 -39.33
C GLN A 9 -2.78 -40.24 -38.31
N LYS A 10 -2.52 -41.45 -37.82
CA LYS A 10 -1.47 -41.92 -36.93
C LYS A 10 -0.09 -41.93 -37.56
N GLY A 11 0.96 -41.94 -36.75
CA GLY A 11 2.29 -42.33 -37.10
C GLY A 11 3.16 -42.64 -35.89
N ASP A 12 3.22 -43.90 -35.53
CA ASP A 12 4.12 -44.55 -34.55
C ASP A 12 5.56 -44.59 -35.02
N ARG A 13 6.51 -44.58 -34.08
CA ARG A 13 7.68 -45.49 -33.95
C ARG A 13 8.56 -45.05 -32.77
N ALA A 14 8.52 -45.76 -31.67
CA ALA A 14 9.37 -46.88 -31.24
C ALA A 14 10.76 -46.52 -30.69
N ALA A 15 10.84 -46.69 -29.39
CA ALA A 15 11.86 -47.19 -28.48
C ALA A 15 13.33 -47.27 -28.84
N LYS A 16 14.20 -46.82 -27.94
CA LYS A 16 15.36 -47.62 -27.48
C LYS A 16 15.80 -47.18 -26.06
N THR A 17 15.93 -48.16 -25.23
CA THR A 17 16.45 -48.32 -23.89
C THR A 17 17.94 -47.94 -23.78
N GLY A 18 18.37 -47.41 -22.63
CA GLY A 18 19.75 -47.28 -22.21
C GLY A 18 19.89 -46.79 -20.77
N TYR A 19 20.08 -47.74 -19.86
CA TYR A 19 20.52 -47.51 -18.47
C TYR A 19 21.92 -46.93 -18.44
N PHE A 20 22.22 -45.99 -17.55
CA PHE A 20 23.31 -46.02 -16.57
C PHE A 20 23.24 -44.79 -15.63
N GLY A 21 23.34 -45.05 -14.33
CA GLY A 21 23.25 -44.09 -13.26
C GLY A 21 24.53 -43.28 -13.06
N ALA A 22 24.34 -42.13 -12.46
CA ALA A 22 25.30 -41.47 -11.56
C ALA A 22 24.58 -40.37 -10.78
N SER A 23 24.62 -40.46 -9.49
CA SER A 23 24.19 -39.47 -8.52
C SER A 23 24.95 -38.14 -8.75
N ARG A 24 24.25 -37.06 -9.06
CA ARG A 24 24.79 -35.71 -8.94
C ARG A 24 23.79 -34.84 -8.18
N ARG A 25 24.29 -34.23 -7.10
CA ARG A 25 23.61 -33.23 -6.26
C ARG A 25 23.07 -32.08 -7.14
N PRO A 26 21.92 -31.49 -6.81
CA PRO A 26 21.41 -30.36 -7.57
C PRO A 26 22.29 -29.13 -7.37
N ARG A 27 22.83 -28.64 -8.48
CA ARG A 27 23.47 -27.32 -8.57
C ARG A 27 22.40 -26.26 -8.32
N ALA A 28 22.65 -25.35 -7.36
CA ALA A 28 21.88 -24.14 -7.20
C ALA A 28 21.85 -23.37 -8.53
N LEU A 29 20.67 -23.20 -9.10
CA LEU A 29 20.41 -22.33 -10.23
C LEU A 29 20.56 -20.89 -9.73
N ARG A 30 21.67 -20.26 -10.06
CA ARG A 30 21.78 -18.81 -10.06
C ARG A 30 20.90 -18.30 -11.21
N PHE A 31 19.75 -17.74 -10.88
CA PHE A 31 19.00 -16.90 -11.81
C PHE A 31 19.80 -15.61 -12.00
N GLY A 32 20.55 -15.52 -13.09
CA GLY A 32 21.06 -14.25 -13.59
C GLY A 32 19.87 -13.43 -14.06
N LEU A 33 19.72 -12.23 -13.53
CA LEU A 33 18.81 -11.22 -14.06
C LEU A 33 19.18 -10.98 -15.55
N PRO A 34 18.18 -10.83 -16.45
CA PRO A 34 18.47 -10.53 -17.83
C PRO A 34 19.24 -9.21 -17.96
N GLU A 35 20.32 -9.22 -18.74
CA GLU A 35 21.16 -8.03 -19.04
C GLU A 35 20.41 -6.83 -19.65
N VAL A 36 19.14 -7.00 -20.00
CA VAL A 36 18.30 -5.93 -20.57
C VAL A 36 17.92 -4.85 -19.51
N LEU A 37 18.01 -5.15 -18.20
CA LEU A 37 17.73 -4.18 -17.14
C LEU A 37 18.94 -3.29 -16.76
N ALA A 38 20.13 -3.61 -17.22
CA ALA A 38 21.34 -2.85 -16.89
C ALA A 38 21.53 -1.56 -17.72
N ASN A 39 20.85 -1.39 -18.84
CA ASN A 39 21.09 -0.30 -19.78
C ASN A 39 20.10 0.90 -19.67
N HIS A 40 19.19 0.90 -18.68
CA HIS A 40 18.30 2.02 -18.38
C HIS A 40 18.58 2.68 -17.02
N MET A 41 19.70 2.38 -16.39
CA MET A 41 20.18 3.16 -15.27
C MET A 41 20.89 4.41 -15.80
N GLY A 42 20.14 5.47 -15.99
CA GLY A 42 20.69 6.83 -16.00
C GLY A 42 21.59 6.97 -14.77
N SER A 43 22.63 7.79 -14.85
CA SER A 43 23.59 8.05 -13.75
C SER A 43 22.86 8.10 -12.42
N PRO A 44 23.33 7.40 -11.38
CA PRO A 44 22.68 7.45 -10.07
C PRO A 44 22.65 8.90 -9.61
N THR A 45 21.50 9.54 -9.68
CA THR A 45 21.27 10.79 -8.97
C THR A 45 21.56 10.46 -7.51
N MET A 46 22.63 11.01 -6.96
CA MET A 46 22.98 10.83 -5.55
C MET A 46 21.92 11.61 -4.74
N TYR A 47 20.89 10.90 -4.29
CA TYR A 47 19.95 11.45 -3.33
C TYR A 47 20.68 11.57 -1.99
N THR A 48 20.68 12.75 -1.44
CA THR A 48 21.05 12.94 -0.05
C THR A 48 19.94 12.42 0.83
N ALA A 49 20.26 11.71 1.88
CA ALA A 49 19.30 11.27 2.88
C ALA A 49 19.50 12.14 4.13
N HIS A 50 18.39 12.53 4.77
CA HIS A 50 18.43 13.19 6.06
C HIS A 50 17.62 12.39 7.08
N THR A 51 17.95 12.59 8.37
CA THR A 51 17.32 11.85 9.47
C THR A 51 16.39 12.78 10.24
N VAL A 52 15.16 12.30 10.49
CA VAL A 52 14.19 12.98 11.35
C VAL A 52 13.77 12.09 12.51
N GLN A 53 13.32 12.72 13.59
CA GLN A 53 12.72 12.03 14.73
C GLN A 53 11.21 12.30 14.76
N GLN A 54 10.41 11.22 14.76
CA GLN A 54 8.97 11.35 14.79
C GLN A 54 8.34 10.23 15.63
N ARG A 55 7.48 10.58 16.59
CA ARG A 55 6.81 9.63 17.49
C ARG A 55 7.76 8.62 18.16
N GLY A 56 9.00 9.08 18.44
CA GLY A 56 10.07 8.23 18.98
C GLY A 56 10.60 7.18 18.00
N LEU A 57 10.40 7.38 16.71
CA LEU A 57 11.03 6.65 15.61
C LEU A 57 12.11 7.52 14.98
N THR A 58 13.20 6.89 14.56
CA THR A 58 14.23 7.51 13.74
C THR A 58 13.99 7.13 12.30
N LEU A 59 13.79 8.12 11.43
CA LEU A 59 13.47 7.92 10.03
C LEU A 59 14.56 8.49 9.14
N GLU A 60 15.06 7.70 8.23
CA GLU A 60 15.81 8.22 7.07
C GLU A 60 14.82 8.56 5.97
N LEU A 61 14.87 9.79 5.50
CA LEU A 61 14.10 10.28 4.37
C LEU A 61 15.05 10.63 3.24
N ASP A 62 14.66 10.31 2.01
CA ASP A 62 15.39 10.80 0.84
C ASP A 62 15.03 12.28 0.62
N ASP A 63 16.02 13.12 0.36
CA ASP A 63 15.74 14.47 -0.10
C ASP A 63 15.03 14.40 -1.46
N PRO A 64 13.98 15.20 -1.68
CA PRO A 64 13.35 15.26 -2.99
C PRO A 64 14.40 15.67 -4.02
N PRO A 65 14.42 15.06 -5.22
CA PRO A 65 15.28 15.52 -6.28
C PRO A 65 14.96 16.99 -6.60
N SER A 66 15.98 17.78 -6.94
CA SER A 66 15.73 19.14 -7.42
C SER A 66 14.76 19.09 -8.60
N PRO A 67 13.80 20.02 -8.72
CA PRO A 67 12.89 20.08 -9.87
C PRO A 67 13.58 20.06 -11.22
N CYS A 68 14.85 20.50 -11.29
CA CYS A 68 15.67 20.46 -12.49
C CYS A 68 16.30 19.10 -12.80
N ASP A 69 16.29 18.17 -11.83
CA ASP A 69 16.88 16.82 -11.98
C ASP A 69 15.82 15.76 -12.35
N ILE A 70 14.56 16.15 -12.44
CA ILE A 70 13.44 15.27 -12.78
C ILE A 70 13.17 15.41 -14.28
N ALA A 71 13.38 14.32 -15.04
CA ALA A 71 12.99 14.31 -16.44
C ALA A 71 11.47 14.50 -16.58
N PRO A 72 10.97 15.30 -17.54
CA PRO A 72 9.55 15.60 -17.69
C PRO A 72 8.65 14.36 -17.82
N GLU A 73 9.18 13.28 -18.34
CA GLU A 73 8.52 11.99 -18.47
C GLU A 73 8.38 11.20 -17.16
N ASP A 74 9.16 11.53 -16.14
CA ASP A 74 9.17 10.82 -14.84
C ASP A 74 8.17 11.36 -13.83
N HIS A 75 7.64 12.56 -14.05
CA HIS A 75 6.66 13.19 -13.14
C HIS A 75 5.38 12.37 -12.94
N SER A 76 5.07 11.43 -13.82
CA SER A 76 3.85 10.62 -13.75
C SER A 76 4.05 9.21 -13.18
N LYS A 77 5.28 8.74 -13.06
CA LYS A 77 5.58 7.34 -12.71
C LYS A 77 6.34 7.15 -11.41
N ASP A 78 7.12 8.14 -10.97
CA ASP A 78 8.06 7.94 -9.86
C ASP A 78 7.49 8.28 -8.50
N GLY A 79 6.31 8.90 -8.41
CA GLY A 79 5.77 9.32 -7.12
C GLY A 79 6.80 10.08 -6.27
N THR A 80 7.72 10.81 -6.93
CA THR A 80 8.78 11.56 -6.28
C THR A 80 8.18 12.58 -5.34
N GLY A 81 8.21 12.31 -4.06
CA GLY A 81 7.56 13.07 -3.00
C GLY A 81 6.37 12.36 -2.35
N ILE A 82 5.65 11.45 -3.03
CA ILE A 82 4.46 10.79 -2.45
C ILE A 82 4.86 9.87 -1.26
N GLY A 83 5.98 9.18 -1.34
CA GLY A 83 6.44 8.31 -0.25
C GLY A 83 7.28 9.00 0.83
N GLN A 84 7.37 10.33 0.84
CA GLN A 84 8.29 11.08 1.69
C GLN A 84 7.62 12.16 2.54
N VAL A 85 6.34 12.43 2.31
CA VAL A 85 5.61 13.51 2.99
C VAL A 85 4.83 12.96 4.16
N TRP A 86 5.13 13.47 5.35
CA TRP A 86 4.30 13.30 6.52
C TRP A 86 3.03 14.14 6.38
N GLN A 87 1.86 13.53 6.47
CA GLN A 87 0.58 14.21 6.27
C GLN A 87 -0.29 14.16 7.52
N ALA A 88 -1.21 15.11 7.62
CA ALA A 88 -2.15 15.21 8.74
C ALA A 88 -3.03 13.95 8.89
N ALA A 89 -3.34 13.26 7.78
CA ALA A 89 -4.05 11.98 7.81
C ALA A 89 -3.23 10.89 8.52
N THR A 90 -1.92 10.84 8.28
CA THR A 90 -1.00 9.93 8.98
C THR A 90 -0.99 10.20 10.47
N ASP A 91 -0.97 11.46 10.89
CA ASP A 91 -1.00 11.84 12.30
C ASP A 91 -2.30 11.42 12.99
N LEU A 92 -3.45 11.65 12.35
CA LEU A 92 -4.75 11.25 12.91
C LEU A 92 -4.84 9.73 13.08
N LEU A 93 -4.35 8.97 12.07
CA LEU A 93 -4.30 7.51 12.14
C LEU A 93 -3.39 7.05 13.30
N CYS A 94 -2.20 7.63 13.42
CA CYS A 94 -1.26 7.29 14.49
C CYS A 94 -1.84 7.58 15.89
N ASP A 95 -2.45 8.75 16.08
CA ASP A 95 -3.09 9.10 17.35
C ASP A 95 -4.17 8.09 17.75
N TRP A 96 -4.97 7.66 16.78
CA TRP A 96 -6.00 6.66 17.04
C TRP A 96 -5.39 5.29 17.36
N LEU A 97 -4.39 4.83 16.61
CA LEU A 97 -3.71 3.54 16.84
C LEU A 97 -3.05 3.52 18.23
N GLU A 98 -2.36 4.60 18.63
CA GLU A 98 -1.73 4.73 19.95
C GLU A 98 -2.78 4.70 21.09
N SER A 99 -3.88 5.43 20.92
CA SER A 99 -4.96 5.48 21.91
C SER A 99 -5.68 4.13 22.09
N HIS A 100 -5.59 3.24 21.09
CA HIS A 100 -6.23 1.93 21.10
C HIS A 100 -5.23 0.77 20.96
N ALA A 101 -4.01 0.96 21.49
CA ALA A 101 -2.90 0.01 21.33
C ALA A 101 -3.23 -1.42 21.76
N GLN A 102 -4.02 -1.60 22.83
CA GLN A 102 -4.43 -2.92 23.29
C GLN A 102 -5.36 -3.59 22.27
N TRP A 103 -6.35 -2.88 21.76
CA TRP A 103 -7.26 -3.38 20.74
C TRP A 103 -6.48 -3.75 19.44
N VAL A 104 -5.50 -2.91 19.02
CA VAL A 104 -4.64 -3.20 17.86
C VAL A 104 -3.90 -4.53 18.03
N LYS A 105 -3.32 -4.78 19.20
CA LYS A 105 -2.63 -6.05 19.51
C LYS A 105 -3.57 -7.26 19.44
N GLU A 106 -4.80 -7.12 19.88
CA GLU A 106 -5.81 -8.17 19.85
C GLU A 106 -6.26 -8.55 18.43
N GLN A 107 -6.01 -7.69 17.43
CA GLN A 107 -6.28 -8.04 16.04
C GLN A 107 -5.25 -9.05 15.47
N GLY A 108 -4.12 -9.27 16.14
CA GLY A 108 -3.02 -10.10 15.66
C GLY A 108 -2.21 -9.38 14.59
N ARG A 109 -1.80 -10.11 13.55
CA ARG A 109 -1.03 -9.49 12.46
C ARG A 109 -1.90 -8.54 11.65
N SER A 110 -1.40 -7.32 11.43
CA SER A 110 -2.05 -6.26 10.65
C SER A 110 -1.33 -5.97 9.33
N LEU A 111 -1.97 -5.21 8.46
CA LEU A 111 -1.44 -4.81 7.15
C LEU A 111 -1.57 -3.30 6.98
N GLU A 112 -0.48 -2.62 6.63
CA GLU A 112 -0.47 -1.24 6.15
C GLU A 112 -0.42 -1.21 4.64
N LEU A 113 -1.34 -0.46 4.03
CA LEU A 113 -1.40 -0.21 2.58
C LEU A 113 -0.82 1.15 2.25
N GLY A 114 0.01 1.24 1.19
CA GLY A 114 0.55 2.50 0.68
C GLY A 114 1.31 3.28 1.75
N ALA A 115 2.22 2.60 2.43
CA ALA A 115 2.85 3.06 3.67
C ALA A 115 3.71 4.33 3.52
N GLY A 116 4.23 4.62 2.33
CA GLY A 116 5.13 5.74 2.13
C GLY A 116 6.30 5.72 3.12
N VAL A 117 6.32 6.64 4.06
CA VAL A 117 7.32 6.70 5.13
C VAL A 117 7.19 5.56 6.15
N GLY A 118 5.99 4.95 6.29
CA GLY A 118 5.74 3.76 7.12
C GLY A 118 5.59 4.03 8.61
N VAL A 119 5.28 5.26 9.00
CA VAL A 119 5.19 5.61 10.43
C VAL A 119 4.07 4.86 11.14
N PRO A 120 2.83 4.74 10.61
CA PRO A 120 1.78 3.98 11.29
C PRO A 120 2.17 2.52 11.51
N GLY A 121 2.71 1.83 10.51
CA GLY A 121 3.14 0.44 10.63
C GLY A 121 4.28 0.25 11.62
N MET A 122 5.31 1.10 11.55
CA MET A 122 6.40 1.05 12.51
C MET A 122 5.92 1.37 13.95
N LEU A 123 4.93 2.25 14.09
CA LEU A 123 4.30 2.55 15.38
C LEU A 123 3.56 1.32 15.94
N VAL A 124 2.83 0.60 15.09
CA VAL A 124 2.16 -0.67 15.46
C VAL A 124 3.18 -1.69 15.94
N ALA A 125 4.30 -1.85 15.23
CA ALA A 125 5.39 -2.73 15.66
C ALA A 125 6.02 -2.28 16.99
N LYS A 126 6.25 -0.98 17.15
CA LYS A 126 6.79 -0.39 18.40
C LYS A 126 5.86 -0.63 19.59
N MET A 127 4.55 -0.65 19.38
CA MET A 127 3.57 -1.00 20.41
C MET A 127 3.57 -2.50 20.73
N GLY A 128 4.30 -3.34 19.99
CA GLY A 128 4.42 -4.78 20.24
C GLY A 128 3.40 -5.64 19.47
N ALA A 129 2.83 -5.15 18.38
CA ALA A 129 1.96 -5.90 17.48
C ALA A 129 2.68 -6.25 16.16
N GLU A 130 2.37 -7.40 15.57
CA GLU A 130 2.91 -7.78 14.26
C GLU A 130 2.24 -6.99 13.14
N VAL A 131 3.05 -6.53 12.16
CA VAL A 131 2.55 -5.79 11.00
C VAL A 131 3.32 -6.13 9.73
N THR A 132 2.60 -6.16 8.61
CA THR A 132 3.18 -6.14 7.27
C THR A 132 3.00 -4.74 6.69
N ILE A 133 4.10 -4.06 6.39
CA ILE A 133 4.12 -2.69 5.86
C ILE A 133 4.31 -2.78 4.35
N THR A 134 3.42 -2.18 3.55
CA THR A 134 3.47 -2.34 2.10
C THR A 134 3.40 -1.04 1.34
N ASP A 135 4.13 -1.02 0.22
CA ASP A 135 4.05 0.04 -0.77
C ASP A 135 4.27 -0.56 -2.17
N TYR A 136 3.79 0.12 -3.22
CA TYR A 136 3.96 -0.35 -4.60
C TYR A 136 5.34 -0.01 -5.18
N HIS A 137 6.03 1.00 -4.65
CA HIS A 137 7.26 1.51 -5.23
C HIS A 137 8.49 0.82 -4.64
N PRO A 138 9.33 0.12 -5.44
CA PRO A 138 10.48 -0.66 -4.93
C PRO A 138 11.47 0.17 -4.09
N ARG A 139 11.66 1.45 -4.42
CA ARG A 139 12.54 2.35 -3.68
C ARG A 139 11.96 2.71 -2.30
N VAL A 140 10.65 2.98 -2.22
CA VAL A 140 9.95 3.19 -0.94
C VAL A 140 10.08 1.95 -0.08
N VAL A 141 9.83 0.76 -0.64
CA VAL A 141 10.00 -0.53 0.06
C VAL A 141 11.44 -0.72 0.58
N SER A 142 12.44 -0.35 -0.21
CA SER A 142 13.85 -0.39 0.24
C SER A 142 14.10 0.55 1.43
N ARG A 143 13.56 1.76 1.39
CA ARG A 143 13.66 2.75 2.47
C ARG A 143 12.90 2.29 3.72
N LEU A 144 11.72 1.72 3.56
CA LEU A 144 10.95 1.13 4.66
C LEU A 144 11.72 0.05 5.39
N ARG A 145 12.39 -0.85 4.67
CA ARG A 145 13.26 -1.89 5.29
C ARG A 145 14.39 -1.27 6.09
N ALA A 146 15.05 -0.25 5.55
CA ALA A 146 16.10 0.46 6.25
C ALA A 146 15.59 1.12 7.54
N ASN A 147 14.43 1.79 7.48
CA ASN A 147 13.81 2.43 8.63
C ASN A 147 13.32 1.42 9.70
N VAL A 148 12.76 0.29 9.30
CA VAL A 148 12.40 -0.79 10.22
C VAL A 148 13.64 -1.29 10.96
N ALA A 149 14.72 -1.59 10.24
CA ALA A 149 16.00 -2.05 10.82
C ALA A 149 16.63 -0.98 11.72
N LEU A 150 16.63 0.29 11.31
CA LEU A 150 17.18 1.42 12.09
C LEU A 150 16.49 1.56 13.46
N ASN A 151 15.21 1.19 13.56
CA ASN A 151 14.43 1.22 14.79
C ASN A 151 14.41 -0.12 15.54
N GLY A 152 15.09 -1.16 15.05
CA GLY A 152 15.12 -2.50 15.68
C GLY A 152 13.75 -3.19 15.67
N LEU A 153 12.90 -2.93 14.67
CA LEU A 153 11.52 -3.42 14.61
C LEU A 153 11.38 -4.69 13.74
N ASP A 154 12.46 -5.21 13.16
CA ASP A 154 12.44 -6.41 12.30
C ASP A 154 11.72 -7.63 12.90
N PRO A 155 11.72 -7.88 14.21
CA PRO A 155 10.99 -9.02 14.78
C PRO A 155 9.46 -8.92 14.65
N LEU A 156 8.91 -7.70 14.50
CA LEU A 156 7.48 -7.43 14.49
C LEU A 156 6.99 -6.79 13.19
N ALA A 157 7.86 -6.12 12.44
CA ALA A 157 7.53 -5.45 11.18
C ALA A 157 8.16 -6.18 10.00
N SER A 158 7.34 -6.70 9.10
CA SER A 158 7.78 -7.17 7.78
C SER A 158 7.46 -6.13 6.71
N VAL A 159 8.32 -6.00 5.68
CA VAL A 159 8.12 -5.04 4.59
C VAL A 159 8.03 -5.77 3.26
N ALA A 160 6.95 -5.55 2.52
CA ALA A 160 6.68 -6.20 1.24
C ALA A 160 6.30 -5.19 0.15
N LEU A 161 6.58 -5.56 -1.10
CA LEU A 161 6.08 -4.85 -2.27
C LEU A 161 4.63 -5.28 -2.50
N LEU A 162 3.71 -4.32 -2.65
CA LEU A 162 2.32 -4.58 -3.00
C LEU A 162 1.84 -3.51 -3.98
N ASP A 163 1.79 -3.88 -5.25
CA ASP A 163 1.10 -3.10 -6.28
C ASP A 163 -0.38 -3.52 -6.30
N TRP A 164 -1.27 -2.55 -6.13
CA TRP A 164 -2.71 -2.83 -6.11
C TRP A 164 -3.26 -3.29 -7.47
N GLY A 165 -2.51 -3.13 -8.55
CA GLY A 165 -2.83 -3.65 -9.88
C GLY A 165 -2.46 -5.12 -10.09
N GLU A 166 -1.63 -5.70 -9.21
CA GLU A 166 -1.06 -7.03 -9.35
C GLU A 166 -1.73 -8.06 -8.42
N PRO A 167 -1.62 -9.39 -8.71
CA PRO A 167 -2.16 -10.44 -7.84
C PRO A 167 -1.57 -10.41 -6.42
N THR A 168 -2.38 -10.80 -5.43
CA THR A 168 -2.01 -10.81 -4.00
C THR A 168 -1.84 -12.23 -3.43
N SER A 169 -1.53 -13.22 -4.26
CA SER A 169 -1.41 -14.63 -3.88
C SER A 169 -0.45 -14.89 -2.71
N ASP A 170 0.52 -14.01 -2.51
CA ASP A 170 1.55 -14.14 -1.46
C ASP A 170 1.12 -13.52 -0.13
N PHE A 171 -0.07 -12.92 -0.09
CA PHE A 171 -0.62 -12.28 1.10
C PHE A 171 -1.75 -13.12 1.71
N GLN A 172 -1.76 -13.18 3.04
CA GLN A 172 -2.90 -13.72 3.79
C GLN A 172 -3.96 -12.64 4.00
N ARG A 173 -5.09 -13.01 4.59
CA ARG A 173 -6.08 -12.05 5.07
C ARG A 173 -5.72 -11.53 6.46
N TYR A 174 -6.12 -10.29 6.74
CA TYR A 174 -5.80 -9.57 7.98
C TYR A 174 -7.07 -9.07 8.64
N ARG A 175 -7.14 -9.21 9.97
CA ARG A 175 -8.27 -8.65 10.75
C ARG A 175 -8.21 -7.13 10.86
N LEU A 176 -7.03 -6.55 10.78
CA LEU A 176 -6.79 -5.12 10.75
C LEU A 176 -5.95 -4.76 9.51
N VAL A 177 -6.55 -3.99 8.64
CA VAL A 177 -5.87 -3.32 7.52
C VAL A 177 -5.96 -1.82 7.79
N PHE A 178 -4.94 -1.07 7.48
CA PHE A 178 -4.99 0.39 7.66
C PHE A 178 -4.15 1.11 6.62
N GLY A 179 -4.39 2.41 6.49
CA GLY A 179 -3.60 3.29 5.65
C GLY A 179 -4.07 4.73 5.73
N ALA A 180 -3.23 5.63 5.26
CA ALA A 180 -3.51 7.05 5.25
C ALA A 180 -3.37 7.61 3.84
N ASP A 181 -4.37 8.39 3.43
CA ASP A 181 -4.35 9.21 2.22
C ASP A 181 -4.14 8.44 0.90
N LEU A 182 -4.83 7.30 0.76
CA LEU A 182 -4.68 6.36 -0.35
C LEU A 182 -5.53 6.71 -1.59
N ALA A 183 -6.62 7.46 -1.40
CA ALA A 183 -7.63 7.74 -2.42
C ALA A 183 -7.43 9.13 -3.08
N PHE A 184 -6.18 9.48 -3.40
CA PHE A 184 -5.86 10.78 -4.02
C PHE A 184 -6.26 10.87 -5.52
N ALA A 185 -6.62 9.76 -6.15
CA ALA A 185 -7.19 9.70 -7.49
C ALA A 185 -8.17 8.55 -7.60
N GLN A 186 -9.24 8.70 -8.39
CA GLN A 186 -10.32 7.70 -8.54
C GLN A 186 -9.80 6.30 -8.90
N ARG A 187 -8.80 6.21 -9.80
CA ARG A 187 -8.19 4.92 -10.16
C ARG A 187 -7.53 4.24 -8.96
N CYS A 188 -6.77 4.99 -8.17
CA CYS A 188 -6.12 4.48 -6.96
C CYS A 188 -7.16 4.05 -5.93
N ALA A 189 -8.25 4.82 -5.77
CA ALA A 189 -9.35 4.51 -4.87
C ALA A 189 -9.98 3.15 -5.19
N ALA A 190 -10.32 2.88 -6.46
CA ALA A 190 -10.91 1.62 -6.88
C ALA A 190 -9.97 0.42 -6.68
N GLN A 191 -8.68 0.59 -6.99
CA GLN A 191 -7.67 -0.45 -6.77
C GLN A 191 -7.44 -0.72 -5.28
N CYS A 192 -7.35 0.32 -4.45
CA CYS A 192 -7.26 0.21 -3.00
C CYS A 192 -8.45 -0.56 -2.44
N ALA A 193 -9.68 -0.18 -2.78
CA ALA A 193 -10.90 -0.85 -2.34
C ALA A 193 -10.93 -2.34 -2.74
N ALA A 194 -10.45 -2.68 -3.94
CA ALA A 194 -10.34 -4.07 -4.38
C ALA A 194 -9.37 -4.87 -3.47
N ARG A 195 -8.21 -4.29 -3.12
CA ARG A 195 -7.26 -4.93 -2.20
C ARG A 195 -7.80 -5.04 -0.79
N VAL A 196 -8.51 -4.02 -0.31
CA VAL A 196 -9.18 -4.08 1.00
C VAL A 196 -10.17 -5.23 1.05
N ARG A 197 -11.05 -5.40 0.05
CA ARG A 197 -12.00 -6.52 0.01
C ARG A 197 -11.34 -7.90 -0.05
N GLU A 198 -10.18 -7.99 -0.69
CA GLU A 198 -9.43 -9.24 -0.82
C GLU A 198 -8.65 -9.58 0.46
N LEU A 199 -7.96 -8.60 1.05
CA LEU A 199 -7.00 -8.82 2.13
C LEU A 199 -7.56 -8.54 3.54
N CYS A 200 -8.69 -7.81 3.67
CA CYS A 200 -9.30 -7.52 4.96
C CYS A 200 -10.47 -8.46 5.25
N ASP A 201 -10.44 -9.13 6.41
CA ASP A 201 -11.56 -9.92 6.94
C ASP A 201 -12.11 -9.37 8.27
N GLY A 202 -11.70 -8.19 8.66
CA GLY A 202 -12.13 -7.47 9.85
C GLY A 202 -12.41 -6.01 9.57
N ILE A 203 -11.50 -5.12 9.98
CA ILE A 203 -11.63 -3.66 9.86
C ILE A 203 -10.54 -3.09 8.96
N PHE A 204 -10.93 -2.22 8.04
CA PHE A 204 -10.04 -1.29 7.36
C PHE A 204 -10.16 0.09 8.00
N LEU A 205 -9.08 0.55 8.65
CA LEU A 205 -8.96 1.91 9.18
C LEU A 205 -8.33 2.80 8.12
N TYR A 206 -9.05 3.83 7.73
CA TYR A 206 -8.62 4.73 6.66
C TYR A 206 -8.67 6.19 7.11
N ALA A 207 -7.50 6.81 7.26
CA ALA A 207 -7.41 8.25 7.47
C ALA A 207 -7.29 8.97 6.12
N HIS A 208 -8.10 9.99 5.93
CA HIS A 208 -8.19 10.71 4.66
C HIS A 208 -8.25 12.22 4.89
N GLN A 209 -7.39 12.95 4.20
CA GLN A 209 -7.51 14.41 4.10
C GLN A 209 -8.47 14.73 2.96
N GLU A 210 -9.59 15.38 3.28
CA GLU A 210 -10.59 15.76 2.27
C GLU A 210 -9.99 16.72 1.24
N ARG A 211 -10.20 16.41 -0.03
CA ARG A 211 -9.75 17.20 -1.18
C ARG A 211 -10.92 17.47 -2.09
N HIS A 212 -11.17 18.73 -2.33
CA HIS A 212 -12.19 19.18 -3.26
C HIS A 212 -11.51 19.77 -4.48
N ALA A 213 -11.78 19.24 -5.65
CA ALA A 213 -11.22 19.77 -6.88
C ALA A 213 -11.68 21.23 -7.09
N ILE A 214 -10.76 22.06 -7.55
CA ILE A 214 -11.00 23.46 -7.88
C ILE A 214 -10.95 23.57 -9.40
N PHE A 215 -11.97 24.16 -10.00
CA PHE A 215 -12.08 24.33 -11.45
C PHE A 215 -12.68 25.69 -11.83
N MET A 216 -12.48 26.11 -13.08
CA MET A 216 -13.12 27.31 -13.64
C MET A 216 -14.50 26.94 -14.12
N GLY A 217 -15.52 27.56 -13.54
CA GLY A 217 -16.90 27.42 -14.00
C GLY A 217 -17.12 28.06 -15.37
N PRO A 218 -18.25 27.76 -16.03
CA PRO A 218 -18.60 28.37 -17.31
C PRO A 218 -18.74 29.89 -17.27
N ASP A 219 -18.98 30.44 -16.10
CA ASP A 219 -19.08 31.88 -15.80
C ASP A 219 -17.70 32.54 -15.58
N GLY A 220 -16.61 31.79 -15.69
CA GLY A 220 -15.24 32.26 -15.44
C GLY A 220 -14.91 32.43 -13.95
N GLN A 221 -15.77 31.98 -13.04
CA GLN A 221 -15.51 32.01 -11.60
C GLN A 221 -14.83 30.69 -11.16
N VAL A 222 -13.99 30.81 -10.13
CA VAL A 222 -13.41 29.62 -9.47
C VAL A 222 -14.51 28.93 -8.69
N GLN A 223 -14.70 27.67 -8.98
CA GLN A 223 -15.64 26.78 -8.30
C GLN A 223 -14.89 25.65 -7.61
N ARG A 224 -15.46 25.13 -6.53
CA ARG A 224 -14.94 23.99 -5.77
C ARG A 224 -15.98 22.87 -5.83
N GLU A 225 -15.54 21.62 -6.02
CA GLU A 225 -16.42 20.46 -5.90
C GLU A 225 -17.08 20.41 -4.52
N ALA A 226 -18.34 19.94 -4.49
CA ALA A 226 -19.07 19.80 -3.23
C ALA A 226 -18.62 18.61 -2.42
N THR A 227 -18.05 17.57 -3.06
CA THR A 227 -17.63 16.31 -2.44
C THR A 227 -16.19 15.98 -2.84
N ASP A 228 -15.59 15.04 -2.11
CA ASP A 228 -14.29 14.47 -2.45
C ASP A 228 -14.49 13.25 -3.37
N SER A 229 -14.25 13.43 -4.65
CA SER A 229 -14.47 12.38 -5.65
C SER A 229 -13.56 11.15 -5.47
N GLY A 230 -12.38 11.31 -4.85
CA GLY A 230 -11.48 10.22 -4.51
C GLY A 230 -12.03 9.37 -3.38
N LEU A 231 -12.50 10.01 -2.30
CA LEU A 231 -13.12 9.33 -1.17
C LEU A 231 -14.42 8.64 -1.59
N ASP A 232 -15.29 9.35 -2.31
CA ASP A 232 -16.56 8.79 -2.81
C ASP A 232 -16.32 7.53 -3.65
N SER A 233 -15.32 7.56 -4.55
CA SER A 233 -14.94 6.41 -5.37
C SER A 233 -14.41 5.23 -4.54
N LEU A 234 -13.68 5.48 -3.46
CA LEU A 234 -13.21 4.43 -2.56
C LEU A 234 -14.39 3.78 -1.82
N LEU A 235 -15.28 4.59 -1.26
CA LEU A 235 -16.43 4.10 -0.50
C LEU A 235 -17.39 3.29 -1.39
N GLU A 236 -17.68 3.76 -2.58
CA GLU A 236 -18.50 3.04 -3.56
C GLU A 236 -17.86 1.69 -3.95
N ALA A 237 -16.57 1.71 -4.30
CA ALA A 237 -15.85 0.50 -4.69
C ALA A 237 -15.62 -0.47 -3.54
N ALA A 238 -15.63 -0.02 -2.28
CA ALA A 238 -15.48 -0.86 -1.10
C ALA A 238 -16.77 -1.65 -0.77
N SER A 239 -17.92 -1.33 -1.39
CA SER A 239 -19.16 -2.11 -1.19
C SER A 239 -18.91 -3.62 -1.33
N PRO A 240 -19.48 -4.49 -0.46
CA PRO A 240 -20.56 -4.23 0.52
C PRO A 240 -20.10 -3.87 1.94
N LEU A 241 -18.86 -3.40 2.13
CA LEU A 241 -18.41 -2.95 3.46
C LEU A 241 -19.19 -1.69 3.86
N GLU A 242 -19.64 -1.65 5.11
CA GLU A 242 -20.20 -0.45 5.70
C GLU A 242 -19.09 0.48 6.18
N CYS A 243 -19.36 1.79 6.19
CA CYS A 243 -18.43 2.81 6.64
C CYS A 243 -18.97 3.50 7.90
N ARG A 244 -18.10 3.71 8.89
CA ARG A 244 -18.35 4.50 10.09
C ARG A 244 -17.22 5.49 10.29
N GLN A 245 -17.53 6.79 10.40
CA GLN A 245 -16.58 7.79 10.81
C GLN A 245 -16.28 7.65 12.32
N LEU A 246 -15.02 7.57 12.68
CA LEU A 246 -14.55 7.41 14.06
C LEU A 246 -14.23 8.75 14.71
N CYS A 247 -13.48 9.59 14.02
CA CYS A 247 -13.12 10.93 14.45
C CYS A 247 -12.75 11.80 13.26
N GLU A 248 -12.60 13.09 13.50
CA GLU A 248 -12.15 14.10 12.54
C GLU A 248 -11.26 15.13 13.20
N ARG A 249 -10.52 15.88 12.40
CA ARG A 249 -9.70 17.01 12.81
C ARG A 249 -9.76 18.10 11.75
N ASP A 250 -10.15 19.30 12.17
CA ASP A 250 -10.05 20.49 11.31
C ASP A 250 -8.58 20.89 11.15
N LEU A 251 -8.23 21.31 9.93
CA LEU A 251 -6.92 21.81 9.57
C LEU A 251 -7.00 23.34 9.30
N PRO A 252 -5.86 24.03 9.30
CA PRO A 252 -5.79 25.39 8.78
C PRO A 252 -6.39 25.49 7.38
N GLU A 253 -6.93 26.66 7.01
CA GLU A 253 -7.52 26.93 5.69
C GLU A 253 -8.87 26.23 5.42
N GLY A 254 -9.48 25.64 6.44
CA GLY A 254 -10.80 25.00 6.34
C GLY A 254 -10.78 23.61 5.66
N GLU A 255 -9.61 23.00 5.62
CA GLU A 255 -9.47 21.60 5.27
C GLU A 255 -9.80 20.70 6.48
N ARG A 256 -10.11 19.44 6.21
CA ARG A 256 -10.46 18.47 7.24
C ARG A 256 -9.81 17.12 6.97
N VAL A 257 -9.43 16.43 8.04
CA VAL A 257 -9.01 15.03 8.02
C VAL A 257 -10.03 14.21 8.77
N VAL A 258 -10.43 13.09 8.19
CA VAL A 258 -11.36 12.13 8.79
C VAL A 258 -10.70 10.78 8.98
N LEU A 259 -11.04 10.07 10.05
CA LEU A 259 -10.70 8.67 10.23
C LEU A 259 -11.96 7.83 10.08
N LEU A 260 -11.93 6.91 9.14
CA LEU A 260 -13.01 6.03 8.78
C LEU A 260 -12.67 4.58 9.14
N ALA A 261 -13.68 3.82 9.55
CA ALA A 261 -13.61 2.37 9.66
C ALA A 261 -14.56 1.74 8.66
N LEU A 262 -14.05 0.85 7.82
CA LEU A 262 -14.84 0.08 6.87
C LEU A 262 -14.80 -1.41 7.27
N GLY A 263 -15.96 -2.07 7.24
CA GLY A 263 -16.04 -3.47 7.62
C GLY A 263 -17.47 -4.01 7.56
N ALA A 264 -17.62 -5.30 7.87
CA ALA A 264 -18.94 -5.86 8.07
C ALA A 264 -19.58 -5.29 9.35
N PRO A 265 -20.93 -5.21 9.45
CA PRO A 265 -21.62 -4.64 10.61
C PRO A 265 -21.15 -5.20 11.96
N ALA A 266 -20.90 -6.52 12.02
CA ALA A 266 -20.42 -7.17 13.24
C ALA A 266 -19.00 -6.73 13.63
N ALA A 267 -18.12 -6.51 12.66
CA ALA A 267 -16.77 -6.01 12.90
C ALA A 267 -16.79 -4.55 13.35
N LEU A 268 -17.62 -3.72 12.74
CA LEU A 268 -17.80 -2.32 13.15
C LEU A 268 -18.39 -2.20 14.58
N ALA A 269 -19.28 -3.12 14.96
CA ALA A 269 -19.84 -3.17 16.32
C ALA A 269 -18.79 -3.55 17.39
N ALA A 270 -17.74 -4.26 17.01
CA ALA A 270 -16.65 -4.69 17.89
C ALA A 270 -15.51 -3.66 18.03
N LEU A 271 -15.61 -2.52 17.35
CA LEU A 271 -14.65 -1.43 17.51
C LEU A 271 -14.68 -0.88 18.97
N PRO A 272 -13.53 -0.44 19.49
CA PRO A 272 -13.50 0.19 20.80
C PRO A 272 -14.40 1.42 20.81
N SER A 273 -15.05 1.67 21.97
CA SER A 273 -15.81 2.90 22.17
C SER A 273 -14.86 4.10 22.06
N THR A 274 -15.25 5.10 21.30
CA THR A 274 -14.54 6.37 21.28
C THR A 274 -14.59 6.97 22.68
N SER A 275 -13.51 6.86 23.42
CA SER A 275 -13.31 7.66 24.62
C SER A 275 -13.16 9.10 24.13
N THR A 276 -14.17 9.92 24.33
CA THR A 276 -14.03 11.37 24.24
C THR A 276 -13.00 11.78 25.28
N ALA A 277 -11.75 12.00 24.87
CA ALA A 277 -10.74 12.68 25.67
C ALA A 277 -10.93 14.18 25.58
#